data_d720af677ca85d5c4b2fc2460515fb8b
#
_entry.id   d720af677ca85d5c4b2fc2460515fb8b
#
_cell.length_a   1.000
_cell.length_b   1.000
_cell.length_c   1.000
_cell.angle_alpha   90.00
_cell.angle_beta   90.00
_cell.angle_gamma   90.00
#
_symmetry.space_group_name_H-M   'P 1'
#
loop_
_entity.id
_entity.type
_entity.pdbx_description
1 polymer ?
#
loop_
_entity_poly.entity_id
_entity_poly.type
_entity_poly.pdbx_seq_one_letter_code
_entity_poly.pdbx_strand_id
1 'polypeptide(L)'
;SSDKYRSYLKLQDAGLTQPKTVLIPSGEKWKEAVDDLDSKFPIIMKTLEGSKGIGVLFIESERQIESLVQLLYNQNENIDLLIQEYIKTDGDIRVIVLGGTVLAAMKRSVIEGDFRSNISQGAEAKEYSLTDLEIEHSLLAAKSIGGSFTAVDFIPSENPKKDPPYILEVNHSAGTTGIEKATGKNIVKTVIDYYSNPNNR
;
A
#
# COMPACT_ATOMS: atom_id res chain seq x y z
N SER A 1 -5.31 10.01 1.22
CA SER A 1 -5.92 10.20 -0.10
C SER A 1 -6.84 9.04 -0.38
N SER A 2 -8.07 9.32 -0.75
CA SER A 2 -9.03 8.29 -1.13
C SER A 2 -8.75 7.72 -2.54
N ASP A 3 -7.97 8.40 -3.37
CA ASP A 3 -7.69 8.03 -4.75
C ASP A 3 -6.34 7.27 -4.86
N LYS A 4 -6.44 5.95 -4.93
CA LYS A 4 -5.27 5.05 -5.03
C LYS A 4 -4.49 5.24 -6.34
N TYR A 5 -5.19 5.49 -7.46
CA TYR A 5 -4.53 5.64 -8.75
C TYR A 5 -3.75 6.95 -8.85
N ARG A 6 -4.32 8.03 -8.34
CA ARG A 6 -3.60 9.30 -8.25
C ARG A 6 -2.35 9.21 -7.37
N SER A 7 -2.43 8.46 -6.27
CA SER A 7 -1.26 8.21 -5.43
C SER A 7 -0.21 7.38 -6.17
N TYR A 8 -0.63 6.35 -6.89
CA TYR A 8 0.24 5.53 -7.73
C TYR A 8 1.01 6.38 -8.75
N LEU A 9 0.34 7.26 -9.49
CA LEU A 9 0.99 8.14 -10.47
C LEU A 9 2.03 9.06 -9.83
N LYS A 10 1.72 9.68 -8.67
CA LYS A 10 2.67 10.54 -7.95
C LYS A 10 3.92 9.80 -7.48
N LEU A 11 3.76 8.57 -7.01
CA LEU A 11 4.88 7.73 -6.59
C LEU A 11 5.72 7.30 -7.80
N GLN A 12 5.09 7.03 -8.94
CA GLN A 12 5.76 6.74 -10.22
C GLN A 12 6.56 7.93 -10.73
N ASP A 13 5.98 9.14 -10.71
CA ASP A 13 6.65 10.39 -11.09
C ASP A 13 7.87 10.68 -10.19
N ALA A 14 7.83 10.24 -8.93
CA ALA A 14 8.95 10.33 -8.01
C ALA A 14 10.04 9.25 -8.24
N GLY A 15 9.88 8.37 -9.22
CA GLY A 15 10.83 7.29 -9.53
C GLY A 15 10.84 6.12 -8.56
N LEU A 16 9.76 5.97 -7.75
CA LEU A 16 9.64 4.90 -6.78
C LEU A 16 9.20 3.60 -7.43
N THR A 17 9.80 2.50 -7.02
CA THR A 17 9.40 1.16 -7.44
C THR A 17 8.04 0.80 -6.83
N GLN A 18 7.12 0.37 -7.66
CA GLN A 18 5.78 -0.06 -7.29
C GLN A 18 5.41 -1.34 -8.05
N PRO A 19 4.50 -2.17 -7.53
CA PRO A 19 3.91 -3.22 -8.35
C PRO A 19 3.21 -2.59 -9.56
N LYS A 20 3.41 -3.18 -10.75
CA LYS A 20 2.78 -2.69 -11.99
C LYS A 20 1.27 -2.63 -11.82
N THR A 21 0.66 -1.49 -12.11
CA THR A 21 -0.75 -1.22 -11.82
C THR A 21 -1.42 -0.61 -13.04
N VAL A 22 -2.60 -1.11 -13.39
CA VAL A 22 -3.40 -0.64 -14.52
C VAL A 22 -4.79 -0.25 -14.04
N LEU A 23 -5.31 0.88 -14.51
CA LEU A 23 -6.67 1.33 -14.27
C LEU A 23 -7.62 0.68 -15.29
N ILE A 24 -8.74 0.17 -14.82
CA ILE A 24 -9.86 -0.29 -15.64
C ILE A 24 -11.02 0.69 -15.42
N PRO A 25 -11.20 1.68 -16.29
CA PRO A 25 -12.36 2.56 -16.24
C PRO A 25 -13.58 1.81 -16.80
N SER A 26 -14.71 1.89 -16.09
CA SER A 26 -16.02 1.35 -16.53
C SER A 26 -16.04 -0.08 -17.10
N GLY A 27 -15.10 -0.96 -16.72
CA GLY A 27 -15.14 -2.41 -16.94
C GLY A 27 -14.97 -2.97 -18.35
N GLU A 28 -15.07 -2.14 -19.37
CA GLU A 28 -15.12 -2.63 -20.74
C GLU A 28 -13.79 -3.18 -21.25
N LYS A 29 -12.65 -2.71 -20.68
CA LYS A 29 -11.30 -3.01 -21.16
C LYS A 29 -10.45 -3.85 -20.22
N TRP A 30 -11.09 -4.68 -19.41
CA TRP A 30 -10.35 -5.48 -18.45
C TRP A 30 -9.35 -6.47 -19.09
N LYS A 31 -9.65 -6.98 -20.31
CA LYS A 31 -8.72 -7.87 -21.03
C LYS A 31 -7.45 -7.15 -21.45
N GLU A 32 -7.58 -5.97 -22.05
CA GLU A 32 -6.44 -5.12 -22.41
C GLU A 32 -5.59 -4.80 -21.17
N ALA A 33 -6.24 -4.49 -20.04
CA ALA A 33 -5.54 -4.21 -18.80
C ALA A 33 -4.79 -5.43 -18.24
N VAL A 34 -5.34 -6.64 -18.38
CA VAL A 34 -4.65 -7.90 -18.01
C VAL A 34 -3.44 -8.14 -18.93
N ASP A 35 -3.57 -7.87 -20.22
CA ASP A 35 -2.48 -7.97 -21.18
C ASP A 35 -1.36 -6.97 -20.84
N ASP A 36 -1.72 -5.76 -20.42
CA ASP A 36 -0.76 -4.78 -19.91
C ASP A 36 0.02 -5.26 -18.67
N LEU A 37 -0.52 -6.21 -17.90
CA LEU A 37 0.20 -6.91 -16.83
C LEU A 37 0.91 -8.19 -17.31
N ASP A 38 1.16 -8.31 -18.63
CA ASP A 38 1.78 -9.48 -19.26
C ASP A 38 0.96 -10.78 -19.07
N SER A 39 -0.35 -10.67 -18.83
CA SER A 39 -1.30 -11.78 -18.56
C SER A 39 -0.83 -12.74 -17.47
N LYS A 40 -0.02 -12.26 -16.50
CA LYS A 40 0.53 -13.07 -15.42
C LYS A 40 -0.43 -13.11 -14.23
N PHE A 41 -0.95 -14.29 -13.92
CA PHE A 41 -1.71 -14.54 -12.71
C PHE A 41 -0.82 -15.21 -11.63
N PRO A 42 -1.14 -15.04 -10.33
CA PRO A 42 -2.24 -14.23 -9.78
C PRO A 42 -2.01 -12.73 -9.87
N ILE A 43 -3.10 -11.96 -9.86
CA ILE A 43 -3.10 -10.50 -9.77
C ILE A 43 -3.94 -10.01 -8.60
N ILE A 44 -3.76 -8.76 -8.19
CA ILE A 44 -4.60 -8.10 -7.19
C ILE A 44 -5.57 -7.15 -7.90
N MET A 45 -6.87 -7.29 -7.63
CA MET A 45 -7.89 -6.32 -8.05
C MET A 45 -8.30 -5.45 -6.87
N LYS A 46 -8.44 -4.14 -7.09
CA LYS A 46 -8.82 -3.16 -6.06
C LYS A 46 -9.87 -2.20 -6.58
N THR A 47 -10.80 -1.81 -5.72
CA THR A 47 -11.62 -0.61 -5.97
C THR A 47 -10.78 0.64 -5.72
N LEU A 48 -11.03 1.74 -6.46
CA LEU A 48 -10.34 3.02 -6.25
C LEU A 48 -10.56 3.55 -4.84
N GLU A 49 -11.79 3.44 -4.35
CA GLU A 49 -12.17 3.80 -3.01
C GLU A 49 -12.16 2.58 -2.09
N GLY A 50 -11.95 2.79 -0.81
CA GLY A 50 -11.91 1.75 0.20
C GLY A 50 -10.65 1.82 1.07
N SER A 51 -10.74 1.24 2.25
CA SER A 51 -9.68 1.20 3.24
C SER A 51 -9.68 -0.13 4.00
N LYS A 52 -8.61 -0.41 4.75
CA LYS A 52 -8.47 -1.60 5.61
C LYS A 52 -8.59 -2.93 4.87
N GLY A 53 -8.21 -2.99 3.58
CA GLY A 53 -8.28 -4.21 2.77
C GLY A 53 -9.69 -4.56 2.25
N ILE A 54 -10.70 -3.70 2.48
CA ILE A 54 -12.02 -3.87 1.88
C ILE A 54 -11.92 -3.48 0.41
N GLY A 55 -12.49 -4.30 -0.49
CA GLY A 55 -12.43 -4.10 -1.94
C GLY A 55 -11.07 -4.50 -2.55
N VAL A 56 -10.29 -5.34 -1.88
CA VAL A 56 -9.06 -5.94 -2.42
C VAL A 56 -9.30 -7.44 -2.62
N LEU A 57 -9.12 -7.91 -3.84
CA LEU A 57 -9.40 -9.27 -4.26
C LEU A 57 -8.15 -9.91 -4.87
N PHE A 58 -7.94 -11.20 -4.60
CA PHE A 58 -6.91 -12.03 -5.20
C PHE A 58 -7.49 -12.79 -6.37
N ILE A 59 -6.95 -12.60 -7.56
CA ILE A 59 -7.46 -13.15 -8.81
C ILE A 59 -6.45 -14.13 -9.37
N GLU A 60 -6.85 -15.38 -9.50
CA GLU A 60 -5.98 -16.48 -9.91
C GLU A 60 -6.11 -16.84 -11.39
N SER A 61 -7.13 -16.32 -12.08
CA SER A 61 -7.37 -16.65 -13.47
C SER A 61 -8.21 -15.59 -14.21
N GLU A 62 -8.08 -15.57 -15.52
CA GLU A 62 -8.89 -14.73 -16.41
C GLU A 62 -10.40 -14.96 -16.22
N ARG A 63 -10.82 -16.21 -16.04
CA ARG A 63 -12.22 -16.55 -15.82
C ARG A 63 -12.78 -15.94 -14.53
N GLN A 64 -11.95 -15.84 -13.50
CA GLN A 64 -12.35 -15.24 -12.22
C GLN A 64 -12.53 -13.73 -12.37
N ILE A 65 -11.59 -13.03 -13.04
CA ILE A 65 -11.73 -11.59 -13.29
C ILE A 65 -12.94 -11.28 -14.15
N GLU A 66 -13.20 -12.06 -15.21
CA GLU A 66 -14.39 -11.92 -16.05
C GLU A 66 -15.68 -11.98 -15.24
N SER A 67 -15.82 -13.01 -14.40
CA SER A 67 -17.01 -13.20 -13.57
C SER A 67 -17.22 -12.06 -12.56
N LEU A 68 -16.14 -11.57 -11.95
CA LEU A 68 -16.19 -10.45 -10.99
C LEU A 68 -16.51 -9.13 -11.66
N VAL A 69 -15.92 -8.85 -12.80
CA VAL A 69 -16.22 -7.65 -13.61
C VAL A 69 -17.68 -7.64 -14.00
N GLN A 70 -18.21 -8.74 -14.55
CA GLN A 70 -19.62 -8.85 -14.89
C GLN A 70 -20.54 -8.61 -13.69
N LEU A 71 -20.22 -9.17 -12.53
CA LEU A 71 -21.01 -8.95 -11.31
C LEU A 71 -21.00 -7.50 -10.86
N LEU A 72 -19.85 -6.85 -10.83
CA LEU A 72 -19.67 -5.48 -10.34
C LEU A 72 -20.34 -4.47 -11.27
N TYR A 73 -20.19 -4.63 -12.58
CA TYR A 73 -20.79 -3.72 -13.56
C TYR A 73 -22.29 -3.90 -13.76
N ASN A 74 -22.83 -5.10 -13.52
CA ASN A 74 -24.29 -5.29 -13.47
C ASN A 74 -24.95 -4.52 -12.30
N GLN A 75 -24.18 -4.20 -11.27
CA GLN A 75 -24.67 -3.45 -10.09
C GLN A 75 -24.35 -1.94 -10.15
N ASN A 76 -23.25 -1.57 -10.77
CA ASN A 76 -22.80 -0.18 -10.88
C ASN A 76 -21.88 0.02 -12.10
N GLU A 77 -22.42 0.59 -13.16
CA GLU A 77 -21.69 0.83 -14.41
C GLU A 77 -20.54 1.84 -14.30
N ASN A 78 -20.46 2.61 -13.21
CA ASN A 78 -19.46 3.67 -13.00
C ASN A 78 -18.37 3.29 -11.99
N ILE A 79 -18.15 2.00 -11.74
CA ILE A 79 -17.10 1.60 -10.83
C ILE A 79 -15.75 1.51 -11.56
N ASP A 80 -14.79 2.29 -11.10
CA ASP A 80 -13.40 2.18 -11.57
C ASP A 80 -12.65 1.15 -10.73
N LEU A 81 -11.92 0.28 -11.40
CA LEU A 81 -11.11 -0.77 -10.78
C LEU A 81 -9.63 -0.57 -11.10
N LEU A 82 -8.78 -1.01 -10.19
CA LEU A 82 -7.36 -1.20 -10.42
C LEU A 82 -7.04 -2.68 -10.45
N ILE A 83 -6.21 -3.10 -11.39
CA ILE A 83 -5.51 -4.37 -11.31
C ILE A 83 -4.02 -4.11 -11.12
N GLN A 84 -3.39 -4.97 -10.34
CA GLN A 84 -2.00 -4.82 -9.95
C GLN A 84 -1.32 -6.18 -9.94
N GLU A 85 -0.06 -6.24 -10.38
CA GLU A 85 0.72 -7.46 -10.26
C GLU A 85 0.82 -7.91 -8.79
N TYR A 86 0.79 -9.22 -8.58
CA TYR A 86 0.96 -9.79 -7.25
C TYR A 86 2.44 -10.01 -6.96
N ILE A 87 2.95 -9.33 -5.93
CA ILE A 87 4.29 -9.59 -5.40
C ILE A 87 4.16 -10.59 -4.26
N LYS A 88 4.74 -11.79 -4.45
CA LYS A 88 4.76 -12.82 -3.42
C LYS A 88 5.57 -12.35 -2.22
N THR A 89 5.00 -12.42 -1.03
CA THR A 89 5.62 -11.96 0.21
C THR A 89 5.10 -12.73 1.41
N ASP A 90 5.87 -12.75 2.49
CA ASP A 90 5.46 -13.24 3.81
C ASP A 90 4.88 -12.14 4.70
N GLY A 91 4.76 -10.93 4.17
CA GLY A 91 4.21 -9.77 4.84
C GLY A 91 4.62 -8.46 4.19
N ASP A 92 4.14 -7.36 4.75
CA ASP A 92 4.50 -6.02 4.35
C ASP A 92 5.07 -5.22 5.52
N ILE A 93 5.74 -4.12 5.18
CA ILE A 93 6.33 -3.21 6.15
C ILE A 93 5.50 -1.93 6.17
N ARG A 94 5.10 -1.50 7.37
CA ARG A 94 4.52 -0.17 7.61
C ARG A 94 5.53 0.72 8.30
N VAL A 95 5.79 1.87 7.70
CA VAL A 95 6.70 2.90 8.22
C VAL A 95 5.91 4.15 8.56
N ILE A 96 6.07 4.68 9.76
CA ILE A 96 5.52 5.98 10.15
C ILE A 96 6.56 7.07 9.91
N VAL A 97 6.16 8.05 9.12
CA VAL A 97 6.97 9.24 8.81
C VAL A 97 6.28 10.48 9.38
N LEU A 98 7.06 11.32 10.08
CA LEU A 98 6.63 12.61 10.61
C LEU A 98 7.69 13.68 10.33
N GLY A 99 7.29 14.77 9.66
CA GLY A 99 8.17 15.90 9.40
C GLY A 99 9.46 15.53 8.65
N GLY A 100 9.40 14.55 7.75
CA GLY A 100 10.56 14.07 7.01
C GLY A 100 11.49 13.14 7.80
N THR A 101 11.02 12.59 8.93
CA THR A 101 11.78 11.65 9.77
C THR A 101 10.99 10.36 9.98
N VAL A 102 11.65 9.21 9.91
CA VAL A 102 11.06 7.92 10.27
C VAL A 102 10.97 7.81 11.80
N LEU A 103 9.77 7.59 12.33
CA LEU A 103 9.52 7.38 13.76
C LEU A 103 9.62 5.91 14.16
N ALA A 104 9.03 5.03 13.36
CA ALA A 104 8.94 3.61 13.66
C ALA A 104 8.63 2.82 12.37
N ALA A 105 8.99 1.54 12.40
CA ALA A 105 8.59 0.57 11.37
C ALA A 105 8.16 -0.74 12.00
N MET A 106 7.17 -1.40 11.38
CA MET A 106 6.73 -2.74 11.76
C MET A 106 6.53 -3.62 10.53
N LYS A 107 6.83 -4.90 10.68
CA LYS A 107 6.43 -5.95 9.74
C LYS A 107 5.07 -6.50 10.17
N ARG A 108 4.14 -6.60 9.22
CA ARG A 108 2.86 -7.26 9.38
C ARG A 108 2.92 -8.58 8.62
N SER A 109 2.72 -9.70 9.29
CA SER A 109 2.75 -11.02 8.65
C SER A 109 1.46 -11.26 7.84
N VAL A 110 1.58 -11.99 6.73
CA VAL A 110 0.40 -12.48 6.00
C VAL A 110 -0.36 -13.47 6.90
N ILE A 111 -1.69 -13.38 6.88
CA ILE A 111 -2.56 -14.29 7.63
C ILE A 111 -2.57 -15.65 6.92
N GLU A 112 -2.45 -16.74 7.65
CA GLU A 112 -2.52 -18.08 7.06
C GLU A 112 -3.84 -18.27 6.30
N GLY A 113 -3.74 -18.65 5.03
CA GLY A 113 -4.90 -18.79 4.12
C GLY A 113 -5.42 -17.48 3.52
N ASP A 114 -4.74 -16.34 3.74
CA ASP A 114 -5.03 -15.05 3.11
C ASP A 114 -3.77 -14.51 2.40
N PHE A 115 -3.90 -13.55 1.53
CA PHE A 115 -2.81 -12.80 0.89
C PHE A 115 -2.57 -11.43 1.56
N ARG A 116 -3.45 -11.05 2.52
CA ARG A 116 -3.44 -9.75 3.19
C ARG A 116 -2.71 -9.82 4.53
N SER A 117 -2.13 -8.70 4.92
CA SER A 117 -1.36 -8.50 6.16
C SER A 117 -1.98 -7.45 7.11
N ASN A 118 -3.28 -7.18 6.96
CA ASN A 118 -3.94 -6.13 7.75
C ASN A 118 -4.14 -6.55 9.22
N ILE A 119 -3.60 -5.77 10.17
CA ILE A 119 -3.76 -6.00 11.62
C ILE A 119 -5.24 -6.00 12.04
N SER A 120 -6.08 -5.18 11.40
CA SER A 120 -7.52 -5.16 11.67
C SER A 120 -8.22 -6.49 11.35
N GLN A 121 -7.57 -7.39 10.64
CA GLN A 121 -8.03 -8.73 10.29
C GLN A 121 -7.29 -9.84 11.04
N GLY A 122 -6.45 -9.50 12.04
CA GLY A 122 -5.77 -10.45 12.89
C GLY A 122 -4.30 -10.75 12.55
N ALA A 123 -3.70 -10.01 11.61
CA ALA A 123 -2.28 -10.17 11.30
C ALA A 123 -1.39 -9.84 12.51
N GLU A 124 -0.36 -10.64 12.72
CA GLU A 124 0.68 -10.33 13.70
C GLU A 124 1.57 -9.19 13.22
N ALA A 125 2.03 -8.37 14.18
CA ALA A 125 2.98 -7.29 13.90
C ALA A 125 4.17 -7.34 14.86
N LYS A 126 5.37 -7.10 14.28
CA LYS A 126 6.63 -7.03 15.03
C LYS A 126 7.42 -5.80 14.60
N GLU A 127 8.23 -5.23 15.50
CA GLU A 127 9.17 -4.17 15.14
C GLU A 127 10.08 -4.63 13.98
N TYR A 128 10.35 -3.70 13.07
CA TYR A 128 11.18 -3.96 11.88
C TYR A 128 12.33 -2.95 11.81
N SER A 129 13.54 -3.45 11.55
CA SER A 129 14.72 -2.61 11.34
C SER A 129 14.90 -2.34 9.85
N LEU A 130 14.68 -1.09 9.46
CA LEU A 130 14.82 -0.65 8.07
C LEU A 130 16.28 -0.61 7.63
N THR A 131 16.52 -0.93 6.36
CA THR A 131 17.78 -0.61 5.68
C THR A 131 17.81 0.87 5.28
N ASP A 132 19.00 1.40 4.95
CA ASP A 132 19.13 2.80 4.50
C ASP A 132 18.30 3.07 3.24
N LEU A 133 18.24 2.11 2.32
CA LEU A 133 17.46 2.20 1.08
C LEU A 133 15.95 2.23 1.35
N GLU A 134 15.47 1.43 2.28
CA GLU A 134 14.05 1.44 2.69
C GLU A 134 13.67 2.74 3.41
N ILE A 135 14.59 3.32 4.20
CA ILE A 135 14.41 4.64 4.82
C ILE A 135 14.29 5.70 3.74
N GLU A 136 15.25 5.75 2.80
CA GLU A 136 15.28 6.72 1.71
C GLU A 136 13.97 6.67 0.90
N HIS A 137 13.54 5.47 0.46
CA HIS A 137 12.33 5.30 -0.33
C HIS A 137 11.06 5.63 0.44
N SER A 138 11.02 5.34 1.75
CA SER A 138 9.89 5.72 2.61
C SER A 138 9.76 7.23 2.77
N LEU A 139 10.88 7.94 2.96
CA LEU A 139 10.90 9.40 3.06
C LEU A 139 10.52 10.06 1.72
N LEU A 140 11.03 9.54 0.60
CA LEU A 140 10.68 10.03 -0.73
C LEU A 140 9.19 9.80 -1.03
N ALA A 141 8.63 8.64 -0.67
CA ALA A 141 7.21 8.34 -0.83
C ALA A 141 6.33 9.30 -0.02
N ALA A 142 6.65 9.53 1.26
CA ALA A 142 5.94 10.48 2.11
C ALA A 142 5.99 11.91 1.53
N LYS A 143 7.16 12.34 1.06
CA LYS A 143 7.36 13.66 0.45
C LYS A 143 6.57 13.84 -0.85
N SER A 144 6.55 12.83 -1.74
CA SER A 144 5.87 12.92 -3.05
C SER A 144 4.35 13.10 -2.91
N ILE A 145 3.78 12.57 -1.84
CA ILE A 145 2.35 12.73 -1.53
C ILE A 145 2.06 14.05 -0.78
N GLY A 146 3.09 14.69 -0.19
CA GLY A 146 2.96 15.97 0.50
C GLY A 146 2.39 15.86 1.91
N GLY A 147 2.54 14.73 2.58
CA GLY A 147 2.07 14.53 3.96
C GLY A 147 3.17 14.74 5.00
N SER A 148 2.92 15.58 6.00
CA SER A 148 3.83 15.73 7.16
C SER A 148 3.73 14.57 8.15
N PHE A 149 2.56 13.91 8.24
CA PHE A 149 2.36 12.69 9.03
C PHE A 149 1.73 11.62 8.15
N THR A 150 2.48 10.57 7.84
CA THR A 150 2.06 9.52 6.91
C THR A 150 2.45 8.13 7.39
N ALA A 151 1.70 7.13 6.92
CA ALA A 151 2.16 5.75 6.92
C ALA A 151 2.50 5.34 5.49
N VAL A 152 3.69 4.83 5.27
CA VAL A 152 4.15 4.25 4.02
C VAL A 152 4.12 2.73 4.17
N ASP A 153 3.40 2.06 3.28
CA ASP A 153 3.32 0.60 3.24
C ASP A 153 4.10 0.09 2.03
N PHE A 154 4.98 -0.90 2.23
CA PHE A 154 5.77 -1.48 1.16
C PHE A 154 6.06 -2.98 1.38
N ILE A 155 6.33 -3.69 0.28
CA ILE A 155 6.90 -5.03 0.31
C ILE A 155 8.42 -4.90 0.16
N PRO A 156 9.23 -5.47 1.08
CA PRO A 156 10.68 -5.48 0.90
C PRO A 156 11.06 -6.29 -0.34
N SER A 157 12.12 -5.87 -1.02
CA SER A 157 12.72 -6.67 -2.09
C SER A 157 13.38 -7.94 -1.53
N GLU A 158 13.73 -8.88 -2.41
CA GLU A 158 14.48 -10.09 -2.00
C GLU A 158 15.85 -9.73 -1.43
N ASN A 159 16.43 -8.61 -1.84
CA ASN A 159 17.71 -8.11 -1.34
C ASN A 159 17.59 -6.63 -0.90
N PRO A 160 17.03 -6.36 0.29
CA PRO A 160 16.67 -5.00 0.72
C PRO A 160 17.84 -4.02 0.86
N LYS A 161 19.09 -4.53 0.86
CA LYS A 161 20.30 -3.69 0.90
C LYS A 161 20.74 -3.21 -0.47
N LYS A 162 20.25 -3.80 -1.56
CA LYS A 162 20.67 -3.50 -2.93
C LYS A 162 19.53 -3.05 -3.81
N ASP A 163 18.33 -3.62 -3.59
CA ASP A 163 17.19 -3.42 -4.43
C ASP A 163 16.10 -2.63 -3.68
N PRO A 164 15.43 -1.67 -4.33
CA PRO A 164 14.41 -0.85 -3.71
C PRO A 164 13.18 -1.67 -3.30
N PRO A 165 12.45 -1.23 -2.25
CA PRO A 165 11.18 -1.83 -1.88
C PRO A 165 10.08 -1.51 -2.89
N TYR A 166 9.06 -2.36 -2.96
CA TYR A 166 7.85 -2.10 -3.73
C TYR A 166 6.86 -1.28 -2.90
N ILE A 167 6.76 0.03 -3.16
CA ILE A 167 5.81 0.89 -2.44
C ILE A 167 4.38 0.52 -2.85
N LEU A 168 3.55 0.16 -1.87
CA LEU A 168 2.15 -0.22 -2.07
C LEU A 168 1.20 0.97 -1.96
N GLU A 169 1.36 1.76 -0.90
CA GLU A 169 0.51 2.93 -0.62
C GLU A 169 1.14 3.88 0.38
N VAL A 170 0.67 5.13 0.37
CA VAL A 170 0.97 6.14 1.38
C VAL A 170 -0.34 6.68 1.95
N ASN A 171 -0.51 6.54 3.26
CA ASN A 171 -1.72 6.93 3.98
C ASN A 171 -1.50 8.20 4.81
N HIS A 172 -2.33 9.24 4.59
CA HIS A 172 -2.31 10.49 5.38
C HIS A 172 -2.92 10.34 6.78
N SER A 173 -3.71 9.32 7.01
CA SER A 173 -4.32 9.00 8.32
C SER A 173 -3.72 7.71 8.83
N ALA A 174 -2.51 7.80 9.37
CA ALA A 174 -1.80 6.65 9.89
C ALA A 174 -2.44 6.17 11.19
N GLY A 175 -2.97 4.94 11.18
CA GLY A 175 -3.35 4.26 12.42
C GLY A 175 -2.08 3.90 13.21
N THR A 176 -1.98 4.34 14.46
CA THR A 176 -0.76 4.18 15.28
C THR A 176 -0.82 2.99 16.22
N THR A 177 -2.01 2.52 16.64
CA THR A 177 -2.19 1.49 17.66
C THR A 177 -1.37 0.21 17.41
N GLY A 178 -1.36 -0.27 16.17
CA GLY A 178 -0.64 -1.50 15.82
C GLY A 178 0.88 -1.35 15.95
N ILE A 179 1.42 -0.24 15.45
CA ILE A 179 2.86 0.01 15.48
C ILE A 179 3.35 0.40 16.89
N GLU A 180 2.53 1.12 17.68
CA GLU A 180 2.84 1.39 19.08
C GLU A 180 2.93 0.09 19.91
N LYS A 181 2.00 -0.84 19.66
CA LYS A 181 2.03 -2.16 20.29
C LYS A 181 3.26 -2.98 19.88
N ALA A 182 3.62 -2.94 18.59
CA ALA A 182 4.73 -3.70 18.03
C ALA A 182 6.10 -3.17 18.47
N THR A 183 6.24 -1.85 18.69
CA THR A 183 7.52 -1.17 18.93
C THR A 183 7.70 -0.65 20.36
N GLY A 184 6.61 -0.57 21.13
CA GLY A 184 6.63 0.06 22.48
C GLY A 184 6.76 1.59 22.44
N LYS A 185 6.78 2.23 21.27
CA LYS A 185 6.94 3.68 21.11
C LYS A 185 5.59 4.40 21.22
N ASN A 186 5.56 5.56 21.87
CA ASN A 186 4.37 6.41 21.96
C ASN A 186 4.34 7.37 20.75
N ILE A 187 3.84 6.91 19.64
CA ILE A 187 3.76 7.67 18.37
C ILE A 187 2.80 8.85 18.52
N VAL A 188 1.66 8.66 19.15
CA VAL A 188 0.66 9.71 19.36
C VAL A 188 1.27 10.89 20.12
N LYS A 189 2.00 10.66 21.20
CA LYS A 189 2.68 11.72 21.95
C LYS A 189 3.66 12.48 21.06
N THR A 190 4.51 11.77 20.31
CA THR A 190 5.50 12.37 19.41
C THR A 190 4.83 13.27 18.35
N VAL A 191 3.70 12.84 17.78
CA VAL A 191 2.93 13.63 16.81
C VAL A 191 2.35 14.89 17.46
N ILE A 192 1.78 14.79 18.67
CA ILE A 192 1.26 15.95 19.41
C ILE A 192 2.39 16.94 19.70
N ASP A 193 3.52 16.48 20.22
CA ASP A 193 4.68 17.31 20.54
C ASP A 193 5.19 18.04 19.25
N TYR A 194 5.25 17.34 18.12
CA TYR A 194 5.66 17.90 16.84
C TYR A 194 4.76 19.07 16.41
N TYR A 195 3.43 18.87 16.38
CA TYR A 195 2.50 19.92 15.93
C TYR A 195 2.27 21.02 16.97
N SER A 196 2.61 20.78 18.25
CA SER A 196 2.57 21.80 19.30
C SER A 196 3.73 22.80 19.20
N ASN A 197 4.78 22.43 18.48
CA ASN A 197 5.92 23.33 18.24
C ASN A 197 5.59 24.28 17.07
N PRO A 198 5.58 25.63 17.31
CA PRO A 198 5.25 26.62 16.27
C PRO A 198 6.20 26.59 15.05
N ASN A 199 7.43 26.11 15.23
CA ASN A 199 8.44 26.02 14.15
C ASN A 199 8.20 24.89 13.17
N ASN A 200 7.23 23.98 13.44
CA ASN A 200 6.90 22.84 12.59
C ASN A 200 5.58 23.03 11.80
N ARG A 201 5.03 24.26 11.81
CA ARG A 201 3.79 24.63 11.11
C ARG A 201 4.05 25.21 9.74
#